data_f2901d01983b0dae28725fa67253bbfe
#
_entry.id   f2901d01983b0dae28725fa67253bbfe
#
_cell.length_a   1.000
_cell.length_b   1.000
_cell.length_c   1.000
_cell.angle_alpha   90.00
_cell.angle_beta   90.00
_cell.angle_gamma   90.00
#
_symmetry.space_group_name_H-M   'P 1'
#
loop_
_entity.id
_entity.type
_entity.pdbx_description
1 polymer ?
#
loop_
_entity_poly.entity_id
_entity_poly.type
_entity_poly.pdbx_seq_one_letter_code
_entity_poly.pdbx_strand_id
1 'polypeptide(L)'
;MRKCFFFMLCLCASCVMAQDKTTDFQTFRRQMLDNYQGFRKKVLDDYASFIDAVWKDYEAFTGKEYYPYKKPKTMPEASPVDNTPSATVPTPDVAEPTVPAKEEVPEPVKPDIGSVVPPVPLQKCVSFNFYSLKARVPSVDLPSLNGIDGHAVSVLWNHLSENDIYKKVSPTLNQYRMACNLNDWLTFQLVREYADALYPGDDNSSVVLTHYLLANMGFDIRMGRGRDDRLMLLVPFRQMAYSRPYLDINGVKYFIFMYDGGKDVSKTISKLATYSLPDDADLGKTFNLVVDKLQLPANGGKQYERTDGVITLRGTVPNMSVDVASRIVQTDISVYAKSCLSATFHNDLLGQVKTQIEGLSEVEAVSRLMHFLQFAFKYATDGDQFGYEKPFFIEENFYYPSNDCEDRAVLLSFLVSNLLGLDVHLLHFPEHEATAICFSDQSLNGDGYIYNGKKYLICDPTYIGAGIGRCMPQYENVKPEIEN
;
A
#
# COMPACT_ATOMS: atom_id res chain seq x y z
N MET A 1 30.24 4.57 73.30
CA MET A 1 30.93 5.18 72.11
C MET A 1 30.93 4.30 70.85
N ARG A 2 30.97 2.95 70.94
CA ARG A 2 31.00 2.07 69.76
C ARG A 2 29.69 1.95 68.99
N LYS A 3 28.53 2.16 69.57
CA LYS A 3 27.22 2.07 68.88
C LYS A 3 26.83 3.34 68.11
N CYS A 4 27.31 4.52 68.48
CA CYS A 4 27.06 5.75 67.71
C CYS A 4 27.90 5.85 66.44
N PHE A 5 29.08 5.23 66.43
CA PHE A 5 29.95 5.22 65.24
C PHE A 5 29.41 4.36 64.08
N PHE A 6 28.72 3.28 64.42
CA PHE A 6 28.13 2.38 63.42
C PHE A 6 26.86 2.99 62.76
N PHE A 7 26.10 3.80 63.55
CA PHE A 7 24.91 4.49 63.02
C PHE A 7 25.28 5.66 62.09
N MET A 8 26.42 6.31 62.40
CA MET A 8 26.91 7.42 61.57
C MET A 8 27.54 6.90 60.28
N LEU A 9 28.19 5.72 60.29
CA LEU A 9 28.69 5.08 59.06
C LEU A 9 27.56 4.58 58.14
N CYS A 10 26.45 4.06 58.72
CA CYS A 10 25.29 3.67 57.89
C CYS A 10 24.55 4.86 57.28
N LEU A 11 24.48 6.02 57.94
CA LEU A 11 23.90 7.23 57.37
C LEU A 11 24.79 7.81 56.24
N CYS A 12 26.12 7.78 56.43
CA CYS A 12 27.04 8.19 55.36
C CYS A 12 27.00 7.25 54.15
N ALA A 13 26.90 5.92 54.37
CA ALA A 13 26.76 4.95 53.26
C ALA A 13 25.45 5.11 52.49
N SER A 14 24.34 5.42 53.22
CA SER A 14 23.04 5.68 52.59
C SER A 14 23.03 7.00 51.81
N CYS A 15 23.73 8.02 52.30
CA CYS A 15 23.88 9.29 51.58
C CYS A 15 24.77 9.14 50.34
N VAL A 16 25.84 8.35 50.39
CA VAL A 16 26.73 8.08 49.25
C VAL A 16 26.00 7.28 48.20
N MET A 17 25.21 6.26 48.58
CA MET A 17 24.39 5.47 47.66
C MET A 17 23.25 6.29 47.03
N ALA A 18 22.70 7.27 47.75
CA ALA A 18 21.70 8.21 47.24
C ALA A 18 22.32 9.26 46.29
N GLN A 19 23.57 9.68 46.57
CA GLN A 19 24.30 10.57 45.68
C GLN A 19 24.72 9.88 44.38
N ASP A 20 25.17 8.64 44.42
CA ASP A 20 25.53 7.88 43.23
C ASP A 20 24.31 7.68 42.31
N LYS A 21 23.14 7.30 42.86
CA LYS A 21 21.93 7.15 42.03
C LYS A 21 21.40 8.46 41.46
N THR A 22 21.56 9.57 42.19
CA THR A 22 21.19 10.90 41.68
C THR A 22 22.19 11.41 40.64
N THR A 23 23.47 11.09 40.79
CA THR A 23 24.54 11.44 39.83
C THR A 23 24.38 10.63 38.56
N ASP A 24 24.04 9.35 38.67
CA ASP A 24 23.79 8.45 37.54
C ASP A 24 22.54 8.89 36.75
N PHE A 25 21.45 9.22 37.46
CA PHE A 25 20.22 9.79 36.85
C PHE A 25 20.46 11.16 36.23
N GLN A 26 21.24 12.05 36.85
CA GLN A 26 21.60 13.36 36.32
C GLN A 26 22.52 13.21 35.08
N THR A 27 23.42 12.25 35.08
CA THR A 27 24.30 11.94 33.96
C THR A 27 23.51 11.34 32.80
N PHE A 28 22.61 10.40 33.06
CA PHE A 28 21.66 9.86 32.09
C PHE A 28 20.77 10.94 31.48
N ARG A 29 20.18 11.80 32.32
CA ARG A 29 19.35 12.93 31.87
C ARG A 29 20.13 13.91 31.02
N ARG A 30 21.39 14.16 31.34
CA ARG A 30 22.28 15.05 30.56
C ARG A 30 22.63 14.43 29.22
N GLN A 31 23.00 13.16 29.20
CA GLN A 31 23.22 12.41 27.95
C GLN A 31 21.99 12.37 27.06
N MET A 32 20.79 12.17 27.62
CA MET A 32 19.54 12.22 26.89
C MET A 32 19.28 13.63 26.31
N LEU A 33 19.56 14.69 27.07
CA LEU A 33 19.41 16.07 26.60
C LEU A 33 20.46 16.45 25.57
N ASP A 34 21.70 16.02 25.72
CA ASP A 34 22.78 16.27 24.77
C ASP A 34 22.59 15.48 23.47
N ASN A 35 22.17 14.23 23.56
CA ASN A 35 21.76 13.42 22.40
C ASN A 35 20.54 14.04 21.69
N TYR A 36 19.55 14.52 22.45
CA TYR A 36 18.39 15.22 21.90
C TYR A 36 18.77 16.54 21.22
N GLN A 37 19.67 17.33 21.80
CA GLN A 37 20.13 18.58 21.21
C GLN A 37 21.05 18.34 20.01
N GLY A 38 21.91 17.32 20.04
CA GLY A 38 22.75 16.89 18.93
C GLY A 38 21.89 16.37 17.77
N PHE A 39 20.90 15.54 18.08
CA PHE A 39 19.91 15.07 17.13
C PHE A 39 19.09 16.21 16.54
N ARG A 40 18.57 17.13 17.36
CA ARG A 40 17.82 18.30 16.91
C ARG A 40 18.64 19.18 15.96
N LYS A 41 19.92 19.36 16.24
CA LYS A 41 20.81 20.14 15.37
C LYS A 41 21.06 19.41 14.05
N LYS A 42 21.37 18.11 14.09
CA LYS A 42 21.54 17.28 12.89
C LYS A 42 20.28 17.24 12.04
N VAL A 43 19.12 17.03 12.66
CA VAL A 43 17.82 17.05 11.96
C VAL A 43 17.51 18.43 11.36
N LEU A 44 17.90 19.53 12.00
CA LEU A 44 17.68 20.87 11.44
C LEU A 44 18.65 21.19 10.30
N ASP A 45 19.90 20.69 10.35
CA ASP A 45 20.91 20.90 9.31
C ASP A 45 20.66 19.96 8.10
N ASP A 46 20.36 18.68 8.35
CA ASP A 46 19.91 17.71 7.34
C ASP A 46 18.56 18.15 6.71
N TYR A 47 17.68 18.75 7.51
CA TYR A 47 16.39 19.26 7.11
C TYR A 47 16.47 20.52 6.22
N ALA A 48 17.40 21.43 6.44
CA ALA A 48 17.61 22.58 5.56
C ALA A 48 18.10 22.15 4.18
N SER A 49 19.05 21.20 4.13
CA SER A 49 19.56 20.61 2.88
C SER A 49 18.51 19.76 2.19
N PHE A 50 17.67 19.07 2.95
CA PHE A 50 16.57 18.23 2.48
C PHE A 50 15.41 19.09 1.92
N ILE A 51 15.06 20.20 2.55
CA ILE A 51 14.02 21.12 2.05
C ILE A 51 14.34 21.64 0.66
N ASP A 52 15.58 21.99 0.37
CA ASP A 52 15.96 22.46 -0.97
C ASP A 52 15.87 21.34 -2.03
N ALA A 53 16.18 20.10 -1.67
CA ALA A 53 16.03 18.95 -2.56
C ALA A 53 14.56 18.55 -2.72
N VAL A 54 13.83 18.45 -1.61
CA VAL A 54 12.38 18.07 -1.62
C VAL A 54 11.50 19.16 -2.23
N TRP A 55 11.84 20.45 -2.14
CA TRP A 55 11.11 21.46 -2.88
C TRP A 55 11.24 21.28 -4.41
N LYS A 56 12.41 20.92 -4.88
CA LYS A 56 12.59 20.60 -6.31
C LYS A 56 11.84 19.36 -6.71
N ASP A 57 11.90 18.31 -5.89
CA ASP A 57 11.15 17.06 -6.11
C ASP A 57 9.64 17.25 -5.86
N TYR A 58 9.24 18.07 -4.89
CA TYR A 58 7.85 18.41 -4.58
C TYR A 58 7.21 19.28 -5.67
N GLU A 59 7.88 20.29 -6.21
CA GLU A 59 7.41 21.03 -7.39
C GLU A 59 7.29 20.12 -8.61
N ALA A 60 8.21 19.20 -8.78
CA ALA A 60 8.14 18.17 -9.81
C ALA A 60 7.01 17.15 -9.53
N PHE A 61 6.72 16.84 -8.27
CA PHE A 61 5.77 15.82 -7.82
C PHE A 61 4.34 16.33 -7.68
N THR A 62 4.11 17.56 -7.21
CA THR A 62 2.74 18.16 -7.12
C THR A 62 2.15 18.54 -8.48
N GLY A 63 2.97 18.62 -9.51
CA GLY A 63 2.55 18.83 -10.89
C GLY A 63 2.54 17.58 -11.74
N LYS A 64 2.99 16.43 -11.21
CA LYS A 64 2.98 15.15 -11.95
C LYS A 64 1.72 14.39 -11.62
N GLU A 65 0.88 14.21 -12.62
CA GLU A 65 -0.08 13.10 -12.66
C GLU A 65 0.67 11.77 -12.52
N TYR A 66 -0.02 10.72 -12.07
CA TYR A 66 0.53 9.37 -11.96
C TYR A 66 1.24 8.93 -13.25
N TYR A 67 0.57 9.16 -14.38
CA TYR A 67 1.15 9.09 -15.71
C TYR A 67 1.22 10.51 -16.28
N PRO A 68 2.41 11.13 -16.40
CA PRO A 68 2.55 12.52 -16.87
C PRO A 68 2.38 12.67 -18.39
N TYR A 69 1.76 11.74 -19.05
CA TYR A 69 1.56 11.72 -20.49
C TYR A 69 0.07 11.72 -20.87
N LYS A 70 -0.20 12.17 -22.06
CA LYS A 70 -1.55 12.19 -22.60
C LYS A 70 -1.86 10.85 -23.23
N LYS A 71 -2.68 10.05 -22.56
CA LYS A 71 -3.19 8.80 -23.12
C LYS A 71 -3.99 9.06 -24.40
N PRO A 72 -3.99 8.12 -25.35
CA PRO A 72 -4.83 8.23 -26.54
C PRO A 72 -6.31 8.37 -26.15
N LYS A 73 -7.03 9.34 -26.72
CA LYS A 73 -8.47 9.51 -26.44
C LYS A 73 -9.36 8.42 -27.02
N THR A 74 -8.85 7.70 -28.01
CA THR A 74 -9.51 6.57 -28.66
C THR A 74 -8.54 5.42 -28.76
N MET A 75 -9.06 4.19 -28.70
CA MET A 75 -8.23 3.01 -28.88
C MET A 75 -7.57 3.04 -30.25
N PRO A 76 -6.26 2.81 -30.34
CA PRO A 76 -5.57 2.68 -31.61
C PRO A 76 -6.04 1.41 -32.33
N GLU A 77 -6.13 1.45 -33.67
CA GLU A 77 -6.50 0.31 -34.51
C GLU A 77 -5.29 -0.17 -35.31
N ALA A 78 -5.07 -1.48 -35.31
CA ALA A 78 -4.04 -2.10 -36.14
C ALA A 78 -4.47 -2.08 -37.61
N SER A 79 -3.55 -1.67 -38.51
CA SER A 79 -3.77 -1.81 -39.95
C SER A 79 -3.96 -3.28 -40.33
N PRO A 80 -4.86 -3.60 -41.28
CA PRO A 80 -5.16 -4.99 -41.68
C PRO A 80 -4.00 -5.76 -42.34
N VAL A 81 -2.82 -5.17 -42.45
CA VAL A 81 -1.70 -5.70 -43.22
C VAL A 81 -0.65 -6.31 -42.32
N ASP A 82 -0.38 -7.59 -42.61
CA ASP A 82 0.83 -8.36 -42.35
C ASP A 82 1.19 -8.61 -40.88
N ASN A 83 0.99 -9.88 -40.46
CA ASN A 83 1.45 -10.42 -39.18
C ASN A 83 2.95 -10.80 -39.21
N THR A 84 3.74 -10.23 -40.10
CA THR A 84 5.18 -10.44 -40.13
C THR A 84 5.84 -9.56 -39.07
N PRO A 85 6.60 -10.11 -38.10
CA PRO A 85 7.30 -9.28 -37.12
C PRO A 85 8.24 -8.30 -37.82
N SER A 86 8.05 -7.01 -37.58
CA SER A 86 8.85 -5.99 -38.24
C SER A 86 10.07 -5.55 -37.44
N ALA A 87 10.04 -5.75 -36.12
CA ALA A 87 11.15 -5.36 -35.25
C ALA A 87 11.18 -6.18 -33.95
N THR A 88 12.35 -6.25 -33.34
CA THR A 88 12.51 -6.73 -31.96
C THR A 88 12.37 -5.53 -31.02
N VAL A 89 11.42 -5.58 -30.10
CA VAL A 89 11.29 -4.56 -29.05
C VAL A 89 12.55 -4.62 -28.17
N PRO A 90 13.17 -3.47 -27.84
CA PRO A 90 14.31 -3.46 -26.94
C PRO A 90 13.98 -4.12 -25.59
N THR A 91 14.95 -4.87 -25.03
CA THR A 91 14.77 -5.51 -23.72
C THR A 91 14.46 -4.43 -22.67
N PRO A 92 13.35 -4.58 -21.92
CA PRO A 92 12.93 -3.61 -20.92
C PRO A 92 13.93 -3.49 -19.76
N ASP A 93 13.92 -2.35 -19.09
CA ASP A 93 14.49 -2.21 -17.75
C ASP A 93 13.45 -2.68 -16.72
N VAL A 94 13.92 -3.28 -15.64
CA VAL A 94 13.06 -3.58 -14.48
C VAL A 94 12.97 -2.30 -13.66
N ALA A 95 11.73 -1.89 -13.31
CA ALA A 95 11.56 -0.77 -12.39
C ALA A 95 12.32 -1.02 -11.09
N GLU A 96 13.09 -0.04 -10.64
CA GLU A 96 13.81 -0.18 -9.39
C GLU A 96 12.83 -0.36 -8.24
N PRO A 97 13.03 -1.36 -7.35
CA PRO A 97 12.18 -1.54 -6.18
C PRO A 97 12.25 -0.27 -5.33
N THR A 98 11.10 0.32 -5.07
CA THR A 98 10.98 1.59 -4.34
C THR A 98 11.44 1.51 -2.88
N VAL A 99 11.53 0.29 -2.34
CA VAL A 99 12.06 0.00 -0.99
C VAL A 99 12.83 -1.32 -1.02
N PRO A 100 14.03 -1.41 -0.43
CA PRO A 100 14.74 -2.68 -0.32
C PRO A 100 13.87 -3.74 0.34
N ALA A 101 13.72 -4.90 -0.30
CA ALA A 101 13.00 -6.01 0.28
C ALA A 101 13.76 -6.51 1.51
N LYS A 102 13.25 -6.27 2.72
CA LYS A 102 13.68 -7.02 3.89
C LYS A 102 13.06 -8.41 3.81
N GLU A 103 13.81 -9.44 4.19
CA GLU A 103 13.28 -10.80 4.25
C GLU A 103 12.00 -10.85 5.07
N GLU A 104 10.97 -11.45 4.51
CA GLU A 104 9.68 -11.60 5.21
C GLU A 104 9.85 -12.59 6.37
N VAL A 105 9.49 -12.15 7.55
CA VAL A 105 9.25 -13.06 8.65
C VAL A 105 8.04 -13.93 8.26
N PRO A 106 8.12 -15.27 8.32
CA PRO A 106 6.99 -16.13 7.96
C PRO A 106 5.73 -15.70 8.70
N GLU A 107 4.66 -15.42 7.97
CA GLU A 107 3.38 -15.11 8.61
C GLU A 107 2.89 -16.34 9.41
N PRO A 108 2.31 -16.14 10.60
CA PRO A 108 1.76 -17.24 11.38
C PRO A 108 0.70 -17.99 10.56
N VAL A 109 0.74 -19.32 10.61
CA VAL A 109 -0.21 -20.21 9.93
C VAL A 109 -1.64 -19.78 10.29
N LYS A 110 -2.43 -19.45 9.25
CA LYS A 110 -3.84 -19.02 9.43
C LYS A 110 -4.64 -20.16 10.04
N PRO A 111 -5.31 -19.97 11.19
CA PRO A 111 -6.26 -20.95 11.68
C PRO A 111 -7.48 -21.01 10.72
N ASP A 112 -8.05 -22.18 10.55
CA ASP A 112 -9.31 -22.37 9.80
C ASP A 112 -10.46 -21.70 10.59
N ILE A 113 -10.87 -20.51 10.15
CA ILE A 113 -11.85 -19.69 10.88
C ILE A 113 -13.21 -19.80 10.17
N GLY A 114 -14.09 -20.60 10.74
CA GLY A 114 -15.45 -20.81 10.22
C GLY A 114 -16.42 -19.63 10.34
N SER A 115 -15.98 -18.45 10.81
CA SER A 115 -16.81 -17.23 10.80
C SER A 115 -15.93 -15.97 10.65
N VAL A 116 -16.37 -15.07 9.79
CA VAL A 116 -15.72 -13.79 9.47
C VAL A 116 -15.78 -12.79 10.65
N VAL A 117 -16.63 -13.02 11.64
CA VAL A 117 -16.81 -12.10 12.78
C VAL A 117 -16.18 -12.69 14.03
N PRO A 118 -15.14 -12.06 14.61
CA PRO A 118 -14.57 -12.50 15.87
C PRO A 118 -15.61 -12.52 17.00
N PRO A 119 -15.50 -13.42 17.99
CA PRO A 119 -16.39 -13.44 19.13
C PRO A 119 -16.33 -12.09 19.88
N VAL A 120 -17.51 -11.60 20.28
CA VAL A 120 -17.62 -10.33 21.01
C VAL A 120 -16.89 -10.45 22.36
N PRO A 121 -15.93 -9.57 22.68
CA PRO A 121 -15.29 -9.57 23.98
C PRO A 121 -16.31 -9.38 25.10
N LEU A 122 -16.12 -10.07 26.23
CA LEU A 122 -16.98 -9.95 27.42
C LEU A 122 -16.83 -8.60 28.15
N GLN A 123 -15.86 -7.76 27.76
CA GLN A 123 -15.57 -6.47 28.36
C GLN A 123 -16.21 -5.30 27.59
N LYS A 124 -16.24 -4.12 28.19
CA LYS A 124 -16.71 -2.89 27.53
C LYS A 124 -15.92 -2.66 26.22
N CYS A 125 -16.63 -2.45 25.11
CA CYS A 125 -16.05 -2.23 23.81
C CYS A 125 -16.46 -0.89 23.24
N VAL A 126 -15.57 -0.28 22.45
CA VAL A 126 -15.90 0.75 21.48
C VAL A 126 -16.31 0.08 20.17
N SER A 127 -17.29 0.65 19.47
CA SER A 127 -17.79 0.16 18.18
C SER A 127 -17.58 1.23 17.12
N PHE A 128 -17.09 0.82 15.96
CA PHE A 128 -16.88 1.69 14.80
C PHE A 128 -17.16 0.93 13.51
N ASN A 129 -17.36 1.65 12.42
CA ASN A 129 -17.52 1.05 11.11
C ASN A 129 -16.17 0.91 10.44
N PHE A 130 -15.84 -0.29 10.00
CA PHE A 130 -14.69 -0.57 9.17
C PHE A 130 -15.20 -1.15 7.84
N TYR A 131 -15.31 -0.30 6.83
CA TYR A 131 -16.03 -0.61 5.58
C TYR A 131 -17.44 -1.15 5.85
N SER A 132 -17.74 -2.33 5.32
CA SER A 132 -19.04 -3.02 5.53
C SER A 132 -19.17 -3.72 6.90
N LEU A 133 -18.09 -3.75 7.70
CA LEU A 133 -18.04 -4.44 8.97
C LEU A 133 -18.26 -3.47 10.14
N LYS A 134 -19.12 -3.83 11.09
CA LYS A 134 -19.19 -3.15 12.39
C LYS A 134 -18.22 -3.79 13.36
N ALA A 135 -17.03 -3.19 13.48
CA ALA A 135 -15.98 -3.68 14.38
C ALA A 135 -16.30 -3.34 15.85
N ARG A 136 -15.85 -4.19 16.78
CA ARG A 136 -15.95 -4.01 18.23
C ARG A 136 -14.62 -4.41 18.86
N VAL A 137 -13.95 -3.46 19.48
CA VAL A 137 -12.63 -3.63 20.10
C VAL A 137 -12.72 -3.19 21.55
N PRO A 138 -11.98 -3.79 22.52
CA PRO A 138 -11.99 -3.36 23.89
C PRO A 138 -11.82 -1.86 24.04
N SER A 139 -12.70 -1.23 24.84
CA SER A 139 -12.57 0.18 25.21
C SER A 139 -11.55 0.30 26.35
N VAL A 140 -10.63 1.24 26.23
CA VAL A 140 -9.63 1.56 27.24
C VAL A 140 -9.76 3.04 27.63
N ASP A 141 -9.57 3.33 28.90
CA ASP A 141 -9.58 4.72 29.36
C ASP A 141 -8.18 5.31 29.14
N LEU A 142 -8.12 6.37 28.35
CA LEU A 142 -6.88 6.98 27.91
C LEU A 142 -6.93 8.50 28.15
N PRO A 143 -5.82 9.12 28.63
CA PRO A 143 -5.70 10.56 28.64
C PRO A 143 -5.54 11.10 27.23
N SER A 144 -6.05 12.30 26.99
CA SER A 144 -5.75 13.04 25.75
C SER A 144 -4.34 13.60 25.78
N LEU A 145 -3.76 13.79 24.60
CA LEU A 145 -2.47 14.41 24.42
C LEU A 145 -2.55 15.90 24.85
N ASN A 146 -1.64 16.33 25.70
CA ASN A 146 -1.56 17.72 26.15
C ASN A 146 -0.36 18.44 25.49
N GLY A 147 -0.55 18.93 24.28
CA GLY A 147 0.49 19.51 23.43
C GLY A 147 1.10 18.48 22.46
N ILE A 148 1.94 18.95 21.53
CA ILE A 148 2.55 18.09 20.49
C ILE A 148 4.09 18.09 20.56
N ASP A 149 4.66 18.58 21.64
CA ASP A 149 6.12 18.49 21.84
C ASP A 149 6.55 17.07 22.25
N GLY A 150 7.84 16.82 22.19
CA GLY A 150 8.39 15.48 22.49
C GLY A 150 8.08 15.00 23.91
N HIS A 151 7.91 15.93 24.88
CA HIS A 151 7.55 15.58 26.25
C HIS A 151 6.10 15.11 26.32
N ALA A 152 5.15 15.85 25.76
CA ALA A 152 3.73 15.50 25.75
C ALA A 152 3.49 14.14 25.08
N VAL A 153 4.11 13.91 23.92
CA VAL A 153 4.04 12.62 23.20
C VAL A 153 4.63 11.50 24.05
N SER A 154 5.78 11.73 24.67
CA SER A 154 6.43 10.73 25.55
C SER A 154 5.58 10.38 26.77
N VAL A 155 4.90 11.35 27.38
CA VAL A 155 4.01 11.10 28.53
C VAL A 155 2.84 10.20 28.12
N LEU A 156 2.18 10.49 26.99
CA LEU A 156 1.10 9.62 26.49
C LEU A 156 1.63 8.23 26.13
N TRP A 157 2.75 8.15 25.42
CA TRP A 157 3.38 6.87 25.05
C TRP A 157 3.71 6.00 26.27
N ASN A 158 4.32 6.62 27.31
CA ASN A 158 4.63 5.91 28.54
C ASN A 158 3.35 5.41 29.24
N HIS A 159 2.29 6.23 29.28
CA HIS A 159 1.00 5.81 29.83
C HIS A 159 0.45 4.58 29.08
N LEU A 160 0.50 4.58 27.74
CA LEU A 160 0.06 3.43 26.93
C LEU A 160 0.86 2.17 27.25
N SER A 161 2.19 2.31 27.43
CA SER A 161 3.10 1.19 27.72
C SER A 161 2.94 0.64 29.15
N GLU A 162 2.90 1.53 30.15
CA GLU A 162 2.77 1.16 31.57
C GLU A 162 1.43 0.47 31.88
N ASN A 163 0.39 0.81 31.11
CA ASN A 163 -0.94 0.21 31.25
C ASN A 163 -1.16 -0.99 30.32
N ASP A 164 -0.13 -1.50 29.66
CA ASP A 164 -0.20 -2.64 28.73
C ASP A 164 -1.32 -2.52 27.68
N ILE A 165 -1.55 -1.31 27.15
CA ILE A 165 -2.68 -1.04 26.23
C ILE A 165 -2.60 -1.95 25.00
N TYR A 166 -1.41 -2.14 24.42
CA TYR A 166 -1.22 -3.05 23.30
C TYR A 166 -1.72 -4.46 23.61
N LYS A 167 -1.33 -5.03 24.77
CA LYS A 167 -1.73 -6.39 25.16
C LYS A 167 -3.23 -6.52 25.37
N LYS A 168 -3.92 -5.44 25.78
CA LYS A 168 -5.37 -5.45 25.98
C LYS A 168 -6.16 -5.45 24.68
N VAL A 169 -5.66 -4.80 23.63
CA VAL A 169 -6.42 -4.56 22.39
C VAL A 169 -5.93 -5.39 21.21
N SER A 170 -4.63 -5.69 21.12
CA SER A 170 -4.04 -6.41 19.99
C SER A 170 -4.64 -7.78 19.69
N PRO A 171 -5.08 -8.60 20.70
CA PRO A 171 -5.72 -9.87 20.37
C PRO A 171 -6.96 -9.71 19.52
N THR A 172 -7.81 -8.71 19.81
CA THR A 172 -9.02 -8.44 19.03
C THR A 172 -8.70 -7.85 17.66
N LEU A 173 -7.76 -6.89 17.57
CA LEU A 173 -7.32 -6.32 16.29
C LEU A 173 -6.72 -7.39 15.37
N ASN A 174 -5.89 -8.29 15.93
CA ASN A 174 -5.33 -9.41 15.18
C ASN A 174 -6.39 -10.43 14.75
N GLN A 175 -7.44 -10.67 15.55
CA GLN A 175 -8.57 -11.50 15.12
C GLN A 175 -9.25 -10.91 13.90
N TYR A 176 -9.53 -9.59 13.86
CA TYR A 176 -10.06 -8.92 12.66
C TYR A 176 -9.10 -9.02 11.48
N ARG A 177 -7.81 -8.73 11.70
CA ARG A 177 -6.78 -8.85 10.66
C ARG A 177 -6.80 -10.23 10.02
N MET A 178 -6.80 -11.28 10.81
CA MET A 178 -6.78 -12.67 10.34
C MET A 178 -8.12 -13.08 9.72
N ALA A 179 -9.25 -12.81 10.39
CA ALA A 179 -10.58 -13.21 9.93
C ALA A 179 -10.96 -12.54 8.60
N CYS A 180 -10.61 -11.27 8.43
CA CYS A 180 -10.89 -10.51 7.20
C CYS A 180 -9.76 -10.60 6.17
N ASN A 181 -8.65 -11.28 6.50
CA ASN A 181 -7.45 -11.36 5.67
C ASN A 181 -6.93 -9.97 5.26
N LEU A 182 -6.80 -9.07 6.24
CA LEU A 182 -6.35 -7.70 5.99
C LEU A 182 -4.85 -7.68 5.69
N ASN A 183 -4.48 -7.01 4.61
CA ASN A 183 -3.09 -6.67 4.35
C ASN A 183 -2.58 -5.61 5.35
N ASP A 184 -1.34 -5.19 5.19
CA ASP A 184 -0.73 -4.23 6.11
C ASP A 184 -1.43 -2.86 6.07
N TRP A 185 -1.80 -2.38 4.87
CA TRP A 185 -2.49 -1.11 4.72
C TRP A 185 -3.91 -1.11 5.31
N LEU A 186 -4.68 -2.16 5.09
CA LEU A 186 -6.00 -2.31 5.71
C LEU A 186 -5.90 -2.52 7.23
N THR A 187 -4.81 -3.15 7.70
CA THR A 187 -4.51 -3.23 9.13
C THR A 187 -4.23 -1.85 9.72
N PHE A 188 -3.45 -1.01 9.01
CA PHE A 188 -3.24 0.40 9.39
C PHE A 188 -4.59 1.14 9.51
N GLN A 189 -5.46 1.00 8.53
CA GLN A 189 -6.77 1.65 8.54
C GLN A 189 -7.65 1.15 9.70
N LEU A 190 -7.67 -0.15 9.98
CA LEU A 190 -8.41 -0.72 11.11
C LEU A 190 -7.94 -0.14 12.45
N VAL A 191 -6.62 -0.04 12.64
CA VAL A 191 -6.02 0.53 13.86
C VAL A 191 -6.31 2.02 13.96
N ARG A 192 -6.28 2.74 12.84
CA ARG A 192 -6.61 4.16 12.79
C ARG A 192 -8.08 4.43 13.14
N GLU A 193 -9.02 3.72 12.53
CA GLU A 193 -10.47 3.83 12.83
C GLU A 193 -10.77 3.49 14.30
N TYR A 194 -10.05 2.52 14.88
CA TYR A 194 -10.14 2.23 16.31
C TYR A 194 -9.65 3.39 17.17
N ALA A 195 -8.51 3.97 16.83
CA ALA A 195 -7.94 5.10 17.56
C ALA A 195 -8.86 6.33 17.48
N ASP A 196 -9.44 6.62 16.31
CA ASP A 196 -10.40 7.70 16.11
C ASP A 196 -11.69 7.50 16.91
N ALA A 197 -12.13 6.25 17.05
CA ALA A 197 -13.29 5.91 17.86
C ALA A 197 -13.05 6.07 19.38
N LEU A 198 -11.80 5.99 19.84
CA LEU A 198 -11.40 6.28 21.22
C LEU A 198 -11.17 7.77 21.47
N TYR A 199 -10.72 8.52 20.46
CA TYR A 199 -10.39 9.93 20.53
C TYR A 199 -11.22 10.76 19.52
N PRO A 200 -12.55 10.77 19.65
CA PRO A 200 -13.40 11.46 18.67
C PRO A 200 -13.08 12.97 18.66
N GLY A 201 -12.63 13.45 17.49
CA GLY A 201 -12.26 14.86 17.29
C GLY A 201 -10.88 15.26 17.82
N ASP A 202 -10.08 14.34 18.35
CA ASP A 202 -8.70 14.55 18.77
C ASP A 202 -7.73 13.73 17.88
N ASP A 203 -7.46 14.27 16.68
CA ASP A 203 -6.59 13.62 15.70
C ASP A 203 -5.17 13.37 16.22
N ASN A 204 -4.64 14.28 17.06
CA ASN A 204 -3.27 14.14 17.56
C ASN A 204 -3.14 12.96 18.53
N SER A 205 -4.07 12.80 19.48
CA SER A 205 -4.11 11.63 20.35
C SER A 205 -4.33 10.33 19.57
N SER A 206 -5.21 10.37 18.57
CA SER A 206 -5.42 9.25 17.64
C SER A 206 -4.14 8.86 16.88
N VAL A 207 -3.35 9.82 16.41
CA VAL A 207 -2.07 9.58 15.73
C VAL A 207 -1.09 8.89 16.66
N VAL A 208 -0.95 9.35 17.91
CA VAL A 208 -0.05 8.72 18.90
C VAL A 208 -0.47 7.29 19.20
N LEU A 209 -1.77 7.04 19.42
CA LEU A 209 -2.28 5.69 19.67
C LEU A 209 -2.09 4.77 18.45
N THR A 210 -2.38 5.27 17.25
CA THR A 210 -2.17 4.52 16.00
C THR A 210 -0.71 4.13 15.83
N HIS A 211 0.20 5.09 16.01
CA HIS A 211 1.64 4.83 15.97
C HIS A 211 2.06 3.79 17.02
N TYR A 212 1.62 3.96 18.27
CA TYR A 212 1.94 3.03 19.36
C TYR A 212 1.52 1.60 19.05
N LEU A 213 0.28 1.41 18.57
CA LEU A 213 -0.24 0.07 18.26
C LEU A 213 0.49 -0.57 17.09
N LEU A 214 0.69 0.16 15.99
CA LEU A 214 1.36 -0.37 14.80
C LEU A 214 2.85 -0.64 15.03
N ALA A 215 3.55 0.22 15.77
CA ALA A 215 4.94 -0.02 16.16
C ALA A 215 5.06 -1.32 17.00
N ASN A 216 4.15 -1.54 17.95
CA ASN A 216 4.10 -2.79 18.73
C ASN A 216 3.65 -4.02 17.92
N MET A 217 3.01 -3.83 16.74
CA MET A 217 2.77 -4.88 15.74
C MET A 217 3.99 -5.17 14.86
N GLY A 218 5.11 -4.47 15.07
CA GLY A 218 6.35 -4.66 14.34
C GLY A 218 6.47 -3.87 13.03
N PHE A 219 5.64 -2.85 12.81
CA PHE A 219 5.76 -1.97 11.64
C PHE A 219 6.78 -0.86 11.86
N ASP A 220 7.56 -0.56 10.84
CA ASP A 220 8.49 0.58 10.79
C ASP A 220 7.71 1.88 10.50
N ILE A 221 6.85 2.25 11.42
CA ILE A 221 6.08 3.48 11.34
C ILE A 221 6.70 4.56 12.21
N ARG A 222 6.70 5.81 11.74
CA ARG A 222 7.24 6.95 12.49
C ARG A 222 6.20 8.05 12.64
N MET A 223 6.47 8.97 13.54
CA MET A 223 5.67 10.19 13.70
C MET A 223 6.44 11.42 13.28
N GLY A 224 5.70 12.38 12.74
CA GLY A 224 6.18 13.71 12.47
C GLY A 224 5.27 14.78 13.10
N ARG A 225 5.77 16.01 13.14
CA ARG A 225 5.07 17.18 13.65
C ARG A 225 5.10 18.30 12.63
N GLY A 226 3.92 18.81 12.24
CA GLY A 226 3.76 20.00 11.42
C GLY A 226 3.93 21.30 12.22
N ARG A 227 3.91 22.44 11.52
CA ARG A 227 3.92 23.77 12.14
C ARG A 227 2.57 24.21 12.66
N ASP A 228 1.51 23.58 12.18
CA ASP A 228 0.12 23.85 12.46
C ASP A 228 -0.42 23.07 13.66
N ASP A 229 0.46 22.71 14.59
CA ASP A 229 0.15 21.92 15.79
C ASP A 229 -0.50 20.55 15.49
N ARG A 230 -0.16 19.95 14.34
CA ARG A 230 -0.62 18.61 13.95
C ARG A 230 0.49 17.59 13.97
N LEU A 231 0.14 16.43 14.52
CA LEU A 231 0.94 15.22 14.36
C LEU A 231 0.58 14.50 13.06
N MET A 232 1.53 13.75 12.53
CA MET A 232 1.35 12.95 11.33
C MET A 232 2.04 11.60 11.46
N LEU A 233 1.57 10.63 10.70
CA LEU A 233 2.18 9.33 10.56
C LEU A 233 3.07 9.31 9.32
N LEU A 234 4.23 8.70 9.46
CA LEU A 234 5.22 8.49 8.41
C LEU A 234 5.26 7.00 8.14
N VAL A 235 4.74 6.59 6.99
CA VAL A 235 4.46 5.19 6.67
C VAL A 235 5.34 4.74 5.51
N PRO A 236 6.24 3.77 5.71
CA PRO A 236 7.04 3.23 4.63
C PRO A 236 6.30 2.10 3.92
N PHE A 237 6.04 2.27 2.62
CA PHE A 237 5.50 1.20 1.79
C PHE A 237 6.62 0.46 1.05
N ARG A 238 6.37 -0.80 0.67
CA ARG A 238 7.23 -1.55 -0.25
C ARG A 238 7.12 -1.00 -1.66
N GLN A 239 5.93 -0.57 -2.02
CA GLN A 239 5.57 -0.01 -3.32
C GLN A 239 5.56 1.51 -3.27
N MET A 240 5.61 2.15 -4.42
CA MET A 240 5.46 3.59 -4.49
C MET A 240 4.02 4.01 -4.12
N ALA A 241 3.88 5.09 -3.34
CA ALA A 241 2.59 5.73 -3.14
C ALA A 241 2.60 7.06 -3.90
N TYR A 242 1.98 7.06 -5.07
CA TYR A 242 1.92 8.22 -5.94
C TYR A 242 1.02 9.32 -5.37
N SER A 243 1.26 10.56 -5.79
CA SER A 243 0.52 11.74 -5.34
C SER A 243 0.58 11.99 -3.82
N ARG A 244 1.58 11.42 -3.12
CA ARG A 244 1.81 11.63 -1.70
C ARG A 244 3.20 12.20 -1.43
N PRO A 245 3.31 13.22 -0.56
CA PRO A 245 4.61 13.67 -0.09
C PRO A 245 5.27 12.60 0.78
N TYR A 246 6.59 12.50 0.70
CA TYR A 246 7.36 11.56 1.50
C TYR A 246 8.66 12.21 2.03
N LEU A 247 9.25 11.57 3.03
CA LEU A 247 10.60 11.82 3.51
C LEU A 247 11.47 10.63 3.15
N ASP A 248 12.64 10.88 2.58
CA ASP A 248 13.67 9.86 2.49
C ASP A 248 14.51 9.87 3.78
N ILE A 249 14.51 8.74 4.48
CA ILE A 249 15.31 8.55 5.69
C ILE A 249 16.17 7.31 5.49
N ASN A 250 17.44 7.51 5.23
CA ASN A 250 18.42 6.45 4.98
C ASN A 250 18.03 5.52 3.80
N GLY A 251 17.49 6.09 2.72
CA GLY A 251 17.06 5.34 1.52
C GLY A 251 15.69 4.71 1.64
N VAL A 252 14.96 4.93 2.73
CA VAL A 252 13.59 4.48 2.91
C VAL A 252 12.63 5.65 2.77
N LYS A 253 11.66 5.54 1.85
CA LYS A 253 10.61 6.54 1.64
C LYS A 253 9.50 6.37 2.68
N TYR A 254 9.33 7.37 3.54
CA TYR A 254 8.24 7.44 4.52
C TYR A 254 7.18 8.40 4.03
N PHE A 255 6.07 7.87 3.57
CA PHE A 255 4.94 8.64 3.06
C PHE A 255 4.15 9.27 4.20
N ILE A 256 3.72 10.51 4.00
CA ILE A 256 3.15 11.36 5.04
C ILE A 256 1.63 11.22 5.05
N PHE A 257 1.07 10.96 6.23
CA PHE A 257 -0.35 10.92 6.49
C PHE A 257 -0.69 11.89 7.63
N MET A 258 -1.43 12.94 7.30
CA MET A 258 -1.90 13.96 8.23
C MET A 258 -3.41 14.05 8.17
N TYR A 259 -4.03 14.23 9.32
CA TYR A 259 -5.49 14.21 9.46
C TYR A 259 -6.02 15.53 10.02
N ASP A 260 -7.25 15.88 9.62
CA ASP A 260 -8.02 17.00 10.11
C ASP A 260 -9.49 16.61 10.18
N GLY A 261 -10.03 16.45 11.39
CA GLY A 261 -11.37 15.91 11.61
C GLY A 261 -11.53 14.50 11.03
N GLY A 262 -10.49 13.66 11.14
CA GLY A 262 -10.45 12.31 10.60
C GLY A 262 -10.23 12.22 9.07
N LYS A 263 -10.14 13.36 8.36
CA LYS A 263 -9.89 13.39 6.91
C LYS A 263 -8.41 13.54 6.62
N ASP A 264 -7.92 12.81 5.63
CA ASP A 264 -6.55 12.94 5.13
C ASP A 264 -6.35 14.28 4.41
N VAL A 265 -5.42 15.09 4.93
CA VAL A 265 -5.07 16.41 4.41
C VAL A 265 -3.59 16.53 4.05
N SER A 266 -2.93 15.42 3.79
CA SER A 266 -1.47 15.31 3.58
C SER A 266 -0.92 16.18 2.44
N LYS A 267 -1.75 16.61 1.50
CA LYS A 267 -1.36 17.48 0.37
C LYS A 267 -0.98 18.92 0.76
N THR A 268 -1.20 19.31 2.01
CA THR A 268 -1.05 20.71 2.46
C THR A 268 0.12 20.94 3.43
N ILE A 269 1.08 20.01 3.51
CA ILE A 269 2.19 20.07 4.46
C ILE A 269 3.24 21.07 3.98
N SER A 270 3.57 22.05 4.81
CA SER A 270 4.56 23.08 4.51
C SER A 270 5.90 22.88 5.21
N LYS A 271 5.92 22.33 6.43
CA LYS A 271 7.12 22.03 7.22
C LYS A 271 6.88 20.89 8.21
N LEU A 272 7.88 20.03 8.39
CA LEU A 272 7.80 18.82 9.18
C LEU A 272 9.04 18.67 10.07
N ALA A 273 8.84 18.22 11.30
CA ALA A 273 9.89 17.70 12.17
C ALA A 273 9.53 16.27 12.60
N THR A 274 10.51 15.37 12.64
CA THR A 274 10.30 13.97 13.03
C THR A 274 10.61 13.75 14.52
N TYR A 275 9.97 12.74 15.12
CA TYR A 275 10.33 12.22 16.43
C TYR A 275 11.31 11.05 16.24
N SER A 276 12.39 11.06 17.02
CA SER A 276 13.33 9.93 17.02
C SER A 276 12.75 8.75 17.77
N LEU A 277 12.98 7.59 17.21
CA LEU A 277 12.96 6.35 17.98
C LEU A 277 14.37 6.04 18.49
N PRO A 278 14.55 5.23 19.54
CA PRO A 278 15.85 4.75 19.95
C PRO A 278 16.60 4.13 18.76
N ASP A 279 17.91 4.35 18.69
CA ASP A 279 18.78 3.88 17.58
C ASP A 279 18.79 2.33 17.43
N ASP A 280 18.36 1.61 18.45
CA ASP A 280 18.29 0.15 18.53
C ASP A 280 16.87 -0.41 18.30
N ALA A 281 15.89 0.43 18.01
CA ALA A 281 14.57 -0.04 17.66
C ALA A 281 14.62 -0.79 16.32
N ASP A 282 14.46 -2.12 16.36
CA ASP A 282 14.28 -2.92 15.16
C ASP A 282 12.90 -2.64 14.54
N LEU A 283 12.87 -1.70 13.62
CA LEU A 283 11.68 -1.24 12.93
C LEU A 283 11.46 -2.04 11.65
N GLY A 284 11.42 -3.32 11.77
CA GLY A 284 11.60 -4.30 10.71
C GLY A 284 10.64 -4.26 9.53
N LYS A 285 9.34 -3.95 9.68
CA LYS A 285 8.34 -4.23 8.65
C LYS A 285 7.81 -2.97 7.94
N THR A 286 8.03 -2.89 6.63
CA THR A 286 7.36 -1.93 5.73
C THR A 286 5.95 -2.44 5.38
N PHE A 287 5.06 -1.53 4.98
CA PHE A 287 3.68 -1.87 4.64
C PHE A 287 3.57 -2.38 3.20
N ASN A 288 2.90 -3.51 3.02
CA ASN A 288 2.58 -4.05 1.71
C ASN A 288 1.17 -3.59 1.29
N LEU A 289 1.05 -3.06 0.06
CA LEU A 289 -0.21 -2.59 -0.50
C LEU A 289 -1.01 -3.69 -1.22
N VAL A 290 -0.38 -4.80 -1.60
CA VAL A 290 -1.07 -5.92 -2.24
C VAL A 290 -2.10 -6.53 -1.29
N VAL A 291 -3.34 -6.64 -1.74
CA VAL A 291 -4.45 -7.24 -0.98
C VAL A 291 -4.65 -8.68 -1.45
N ASP A 292 -4.47 -9.65 -0.56
CA ASP A 292 -4.67 -11.06 -0.88
C ASP A 292 -6.01 -11.57 -0.35
N LYS A 293 -6.95 -11.86 -1.24
CA LYS A 293 -8.23 -12.53 -0.95
C LYS A 293 -8.97 -11.93 0.26
N LEU A 294 -9.23 -10.63 0.20
CA LEU A 294 -9.96 -9.92 1.24
C LEU A 294 -11.32 -10.56 1.55
N GLN A 295 -11.63 -10.66 2.84
CA GLN A 295 -12.86 -11.27 3.35
C GLN A 295 -13.62 -10.27 4.23
N LEU A 296 -14.36 -9.37 3.61
CA LEU A 296 -15.28 -8.47 4.30
C LEU A 296 -16.73 -8.85 3.96
N PRO A 297 -17.69 -8.58 4.87
CA PRO A 297 -19.11 -8.82 4.60
C PRO A 297 -19.59 -8.08 3.36
N ALA A 298 -20.41 -8.72 2.54
CA ALA A 298 -21.02 -8.06 1.40
C ALA A 298 -22.04 -6.99 1.88
N ASN A 299 -22.06 -5.84 1.17
CA ASN A 299 -22.97 -4.72 1.41
C ASN A 299 -23.78 -4.35 0.15
N GLY A 300 -24.21 -5.37 -0.60
CA GLY A 300 -24.83 -5.22 -1.91
C GLY A 300 -23.82 -5.19 -3.03
N GLY A 301 -24.25 -4.86 -4.24
CA GLY A 301 -23.36 -4.82 -5.39
C GLY A 301 -24.05 -4.31 -6.65
N LYS A 302 -23.23 -4.02 -7.67
CA LYS A 302 -23.65 -3.58 -8.99
C LYS A 302 -23.57 -4.75 -9.97
N GLN A 303 -24.67 -5.05 -10.66
CA GLN A 303 -24.70 -6.05 -11.71
C GLN A 303 -23.95 -5.57 -12.94
N TYR A 304 -23.28 -6.50 -13.61
CA TYR A 304 -22.60 -6.25 -14.87
C TYR A 304 -22.89 -7.34 -15.92
N GLU A 305 -22.77 -6.94 -17.15
CA GLU A 305 -22.65 -7.83 -18.31
C GLU A 305 -21.56 -7.27 -19.21
N ARG A 306 -20.63 -8.13 -19.64
CA ARG A 306 -19.57 -7.81 -20.60
C ARG A 306 -19.54 -8.89 -21.67
N THR A 307 -19.60 -8.51 -22.93
CA THR A 307 -19.57 -9.45 -24.05
C THR A 307 -18.91 -8.85 -25.30
N ASP A 308 -18.16 -9.68 -25.98
CA ASP A 308 -17.62 -9.41 -27.33
C ASP A 308 -18.33 -10.26 -28.39
N GLY A 309 -19.40 -10.95 -28.01
CA GLY A 309 -20.12 -11.91 -28.87
C GLY A 309 -19.55 -13.33 -28.83
N VAL A 310 -18.36 -13.55 -28.29
CA VAL A 310 -17.71 -14.85 -28.10
C VAL A 310 -17.65 -15.22 -26.63
N ILE A 311 -17.05 -14.35 -25.81
CA ILE A 311 -17.09 -14.44 -24.35
C ILE A 311 -18.24 -13.59 -23.83
N THR A 312 -19.01 -14.14 -22.91
CA THR A 312 -20.02 -13.39 -22.18
C THR A 312 -19.86 -13.63 -20.68
N LEU A 313 -19.63 -12.58 -19.92
CA LEU A 313 -19.47 -12.59 -18.48
C LEU A 313 -20.58 -11.80 -17.81
N ARG A 314 -21.18 -12.37 -16.78
CA ARG A 314 -22.26 -11.77 -15.98
C ARG A 314 -22.00 -11.99 -14.51
N GLY A 315 -22.38 -11.01 -13.70
CA GLY A 315 -22.23 -11.17 -12.25
C GLY A 315 -22.55 -9.90 -11.49
N THR A 316 -22.08 -9.85 -10.27
CA THR A 316 -22.26 -8.70 -9.39
C THR A 316 -20.93 -8.33 -8.78
N VAL A 317 -20.51 -7.09 -8.98
CA VAL A 317 -19.34 -6.51 -8.29
C VAL A 317 -19.80 -6.05 -6.91
N PRO A 318 -19.22 -6.55 -5.81
CA PRO A 318 -19.57 -6.10 -4.46
C PRO A 318 -19.23 -4.61 -4.26
N ASN A 319 -20.15 -3.81 -3.71
CA ASN A 319 -19.89 -2.41 -3.40
C ASN A 319 -18.69 -2.26 -2.45
N MET A 320 -18.51 -3.20 -1.52
CA MET A 320 -17.40 -3.24 -0.59
C MET A 320 -16.05 -3.21 -1.30
N SER A 321 -15.87 -3.93 -2.43
CA SER A 321 -14.61 -3.92 -3.18
C SER A 321 -14.25 -2.51 -3.66
N VAL A 322 -15.24 -1.76 -4.16
CA VAL A 322 -15.06 -0.39 -4.65
C VAL A 322 -14.80 0.58 -3.49
N ASP A 323 -15.47 0.38 -2.36
CA ASP A 323 -15.20 1.16 -1.14
C ASP A 323 -13.75 0.96 -0.67
N VAL A 324 -13.26 -0.28 -0.69
CA VAL A 324 -11.87 -0.61 -0.34
C VAL A 324 -10.90 0.01 -1.36
N ALA A 325 -11.14 -0.20 -2.66
CA ALA A 325 -10.33 0.38 -3.73
C ALA A 325 -10.15 1.90 -3.58
N SER A 326 -11.23 2.60 -3.22
CA SER A 326 -11.24 4.07 -3.06
C SER A 326 -10.33 4.59 -1.92
N ARG A 327 -9.93 3.72 -0.98
CA ARG A 327 -9.09 4.06 0.17
C ARG A 327 -7.69 3.46 0.11
N ILE A 328 -7.36 2.70 -0.93
CA ILE A 328 -5.99 2.28 -1.20
C ILE A 328 -5.27 3.46 -1.85
N VAL A 329 -4.05 3.73 -1.40
CA VAL A 329 -3.23 4.77 -2.01
C VAL A 329 -2.90 4.38 -3.46
N GLN A 330 -2.85 5.35 -4.35
CA GLN A 330 -2.46 5.13 -5.74
C GLN A 330 -1.00 4.63 -5.77
N THR A 331 -0.74 3.55 -6.49
CA THR A 331 0.52 2.81 -6.42
C THR A 331 0.86 2.15 -7.76
N ASP A 332 1.93 1.36 -7.80
CA ASP A 332 2.39 0.64 -8.98
C ASP A 332 1.29 -0.28 -9.54
N ILE A 333 1.14 -0.35 -10.87
CA ILE A 333 0.05 -1.10 -11.52
C ILE A 333 0.11 -2.60 -11.22
N SER A 334 1.30 -3.12 -10.92
CA SER A 334 1.47 -4.51 -10.50
C SER A 334 0.72 -4.86 -9.21
N VAL A 335 0.47 -3.89 -8.31
CA VAL A 335 -0.35 -4.07 -7.11
C VAL A 335 -1.80 -4.35 -7.49
N TYR A 336 -2.33 -3.61 -8.47
CA TYR A 336 -3.70 -3.79 -8.95
C TYR A 336 -3.90 -5.18 -9.59
N ALA A 337 -2.92 -5.63 -10.39
CA ALA A 337 -2.95 -6.95 -11.03
C ALA A 337 -2.86 -8.12 -10.03
N LYS A 338 -2.14 -7.94 -8.91
CA LYS A 338 -1.91 -8.98 -7.89
C LYS A 338 -2.92 -8.98 -6.76
N SER A 339 -3.74 -7.92 -6.64
CA SER A 339 -4.68 -7.78 -5.53
C SER A 339 -6.01 -8.47 -5.81
N CYS A 340 -6.65 -8.95 -4.73
CA CYS A 340 -7.96 -9.57 -4.74
C CYS A 340 -8.83 -8.92 -3.65
N LEU A 341 -9.66 -7.97 -4.06
CA LEU A 341 -10.54 -7.24 -3.13
C LEU A 341 -11.81 -8.04 -2.78
N SER A 342 -12.15 -9.05 -3.59
CA SER A 342 -13.25 -9.98 -3.33
C SER A 342 -12.94 -11.36 -3.88
N ALA A 343 -12.62 -12.29 -2.99
CA ALA A 343 -12.35 -13.68 -3.37
C ALA A 343 -13.56 -14.33 -4.08
N THR A 344 -14.78 -14.00 -3.67
CA THR A 344 -16.01 -14.52 -4.30
C THR A 344 -16.11 -14.03 -5.74
N PHE A 345 -15.90 -12.73 -5.97
CA PHE A 345 -15.93 -12.15 -7.32
C PHE A 345 -14.85 -12.75 -8.22
N HIS A 346 -13.60 -12.84 -7.73
CA HIS A 346 -12.50 -13.42 -8.51
C HIS A 346 -12.77 -14.88 -8.87
N ASN A 347 -13.23 -15.70 -7.94
CA ASN A 347 -13.56 -17.11 -8.20
C ASN A 347 -14.69 -17.26 -9.24
N ASP A 348 -15.73 -16.43 -9.16
CA ASP A 348 -16.82 -16.44 -10.13
C ASP A 348 -16.33 -16.00 -11.51
N LEU A 349 -15.59 -14.89 -11.60
CA LEU A 349 -14.99 -14.38 -12.84
C LEU A 349 -14.10 -15.42 -13.50
N LEU A 350 -13.12 -15.96 -12.76
CA LEU A 350 -12.19 -16.98 -13.29
C LEU A 350 -12.93 -18.25 -13.69
N GLY A 351 -13.93 -18.68 -12.93
CA GLY A 351 -14.77 -19.84 -13.28
C GLY A 351 -15.50 -19.65 -14.60
N GLN A 352 -16.12 -18.50 -14.82
CA GLN A 352 -16.82 -18.18 -16.05
C GLN A 352 -15.86 -18.13 -17.25
N VAL A 353 -14.71 -17.44 -17.11
CA VAL A 353 -13.73 -17.33 -18.20
C VAL A 353 -13.14 -18.71 -18.51
N LYS A 354 -12.80 -19.50 -17.49
CA LYS A 354 -12.21 -20.85 -17.66
C LYS A 354 -13.07 -21.73 -18.56
N THR A 355 -14.41 -21.74 -18.35
CA THR A 355 -15.31 -22.55 -19.16
C THR A 355 -15.37 -22.14 -20.63
N GLN A 356 -15.02 -20.88 -20.94
CA GLN A 356 -15.07 -20.33 -22.30
C GLN A 356 -13.74 -20.44 -23.06
N ILE A 357 -12.66 -20.78 -22.35
CA ILE A 357 -11.34 -21.06 -22.94
C ILE A 357 -10.91 -22.53 -22.78
N GLU A 358 -11.77 -23.38 -22.22
CA GLU A 358 -11.48 -24.78 -21.99
C GLU A 358 -11.16 -25.52 -23.30
N GLY A 359 -10.08 -26.31 -23.29
CA GLY A 359 -9.62 -27.07 -24.45
C GLY A 359 -8.87 -26.29 -25.52
N LEU A 360 -8.67 -24.98 -25.32
CA LEU A 360 -7.84 -24.15 -26.21
C LEU A 360 -6.36 -24.29 -25.85
N SER A 361 -5.51 -24.14 -26.86
CA SER A 361 -4.07 -23.92 -26.63
C SER A 361 -3.80 -22.58 -25.96
N GLU A 362 -2.60 -22.39 -25.40
CA GLU A 362 -2.20 -21.10 -24.79
C GLU A 362 -2.42 -19.91 -25.75
N VAL A 363 -1.98 -20.08 -27.01
CA VAL A 363 -2.10 -19.05 -28.06
C VAL A 363 -3.56 -18.72 -28.35
N GLU A 364 -4.41 -19.72 -28.52
CA GLU A 364 -5.83 -19.52 -28.79
C GLU A 364 -6.54 -18.89 -27.58
N ALA A 365 -6.22 -19.33 -26.36
CA ALA A 365 -6.78 -18.77 -25.12
C ALA A 365 -6.39 -17.32 -24.95
N VAL A 366 -5.10 -16.98 -25.06
CA VAL A 366 -4.62 -15.58 -24.96
C VAL A 366 -5.24 -14.73 -26.06
N SER A 367 -5.28 -15.21 -27.32
CA SER A 367 -5.91 -14.49 -28.42
C SER A 367 -7.40 -14.20 -28.14
N ARG A 368 -8.11 -15.15 -27.56
CA ARG A 368 -9.53 -14.99 -27.17
C ARG A 368 -9.71 -13.98 -26.04
N LEU A 369 -8.83 -14.00 -25.03
CA LEU A 369 -8.84 -13.04 -23.94
C LEU A 369 -8.52 -11.62 -24.44
N MET A 370 -7.52 -11.48 -25.31
CA MET A 370 -7.20 -10.18 -25.92
C MET A 370 -8.39 -9.62 -26.70
N HIS A 371 -9.03 -10.44 -27.55
CA HIS A 371 -10.22 -10.04 -28.30
C HIS A 371 -11.33 -9.59 -27.35
N PHE A 372 -11.59 -10.36 -26.28
CA PHE A 372 -12.58 -9.98 -25.28
C PHE A 372 -12.30 -8.60 -24.66
N LEU A 373 -11.05 -8.33 -24.28
CA LEU A 373 -10.68 -7.03 -23.68
C LEU A 373 -10.76 -5.89 -24.70
N GLN A 374 -10.44 -6.16 -25.96
CA GLN A 374 -10.52 -5.15 -27.04
C GLN A 374 -11.97 -4.73 -27.33
N PHE A 375 -12.95 -5.65 -27.24
CA PHE A 375 -14.29 -5.41 -27.76
C PHE A 375 -15.42 -5.42 -26.69
N ALA A 376 -15.24 -6.02 -25.53
CA ALA A 376 -16.29 -6.10 -24.50
C ALA A 376 -16.37 -4.85 -23.61
N PHE A 377 -15.35 -3.98 -23.64
CA PHE A 377 -15.27 -2.80 -22.79
C PHE A 377 -15.25 -1.53 -23.64
N LYS A 378 -15.92 -0.49 -23.17
CA LYS A 378 -15.79 0.86 -23.75
C LYS A 378 -14.46 1.44 -23.30
N TYR A 379 -13.83 2.20 -24.17
CA TYR A 379 -12.61 2.93 -23.85
C TYR A 379 -12.93 4.37 -23.46
N ALA A 380 -12.37 4.82 -22.37
CA ALA A 380 -12.30 6.23 -21.97
C ALA A 380 -11.10 6.40 -21.04
N THR A 381 -10.37 7.50 -21.25
CA THR A 381 -9.28 7.84 -20.33
C THR A 381 -9.82 8.22 -18.96
N ASP A 382 -9.03 8.03 -17.92
CA ASP A 382 -9.36 8.42 -16.56
C ASP A 382 -9.65 9.92 -16.44
N GLY A 383 -8.88 10.75 -17.15
CA GLY A 383 -9.12 12.19 -17.21
C GLY A 383 -10.51 12.56 -17.74
N ASP A 384 -11.02 11.82 -18.75
CA ASP A 384 -12.36 12.03 -19.30
C ASP A 384 -13.46 11.44 -18.39
N GLN A 385 -13.18 10.36 -17.66
CA GLN A 385 -14.16 9.68 -16.83
C GLN A 385 -14.23 10.22 -15.39
N PHE A 386 -13.09 10.53 -14.77
CA PHE A 386 -12.97 10.92 -13.35
C PHE A 386 -12.40 12.31 -13.14
N GLY A 387 -11.70 12.89 -14.13
CA GLY A 387 -10.97 14.14 -14.00
C GLY A 387 -9.61 14.02 -13.33
N TYR A 388 -9.18 12.81 -13.01
CA TYR A 388 -7.88 12.47 -12.42
C TYR A 388 -7.52 11.03 -12.77
N GLU A 389 -6.24 10.66 -12.63
CA GLU A 389 -5.72 9.34 -12.89
C GLU A 389 -6.17 8.34 -11.84
N LYS A 390 -6.76 7.20 -12.25
CA LYS A 390 -7.37 6.21 -11.37
C LYS A 390 -7.23 4.79 -11.91
N PRO A 391 -6.06 4.15 -11.79
CA PRO A 391 -5.91 2.74 -12.16
C PRO A 391 -6.91 1.83 -11.42
N PHE A 392 -7.39 0.80 -12.10
CA PHE A 392 -8.43 -0.08 -11.59
C PHE A 392 -7.90 -1.38 -10.99
N PHE A 393 -8.46 -1.75 -9.86
CA PHE A 393 -8.47 -3.14 -9.44
C PHE A 393 -9.35 -3.99 -10.37
N ILE A 394 -9.20 -5.30 -10.34
CA ILE A 394 -9.91 -6.21 -11.24
C ILE A 394 -11.42 -5.98 -11.18
N GLU A 395 -11.99 -5.82 -9.98
CA GLU A 395 -13.41 -5.59 -9.74
C GLU A 395 -13.92 -4.31 -10.41
N GLU A 396 -13.10 -3.25 -10.41
CA GLU A 396 -13.48 -1.93 -10.92
C GLU A 396 -13.68 -1.93 -12.44
N ASN A 397 -12.99 -2.79 -13.19
CA ASN A 397 -13.22 -3.00 -14.63
C ASN A 397 -14.66 -3.42 -14.95
N PHE A 398 -15.30 -4.13 -14.03
CA PHE A 398 -16.67 -4.57 -14.19
C PHE A 398 -17.68 -3.63 -13.54
N TYR A 399 -17.24 -2.76 -12.65
CA TYR A 399 -18.07 -1.78 -11.97
C TYR A 399 -18.25 -0.48 -12.77
N TYR A 400 -17.17 0.05 -13.35
CA TYR A 400 -17.21 1.29 -14.13
C TYR A 400 -17.60 1.02 -15.59
N PRO A 401 -18.15 2.03 -16.30
CA PRO A 401 -18.64 1.84 -17.66
C PRO A 401 -17.53 1.74 -18.72
N SER A 402 -16.35 2.27 -18.43
CA SER A 402 -15.22 2.33 -19.35
C SER A 402 -13.93 2.04 -18.60
N ASN A 403 -12.91 1.66 -19.32
CA ASN A 403 -11.55 1.47 -18.84
C ASN A 403 -10.55 1.90 -19.92
N ASP A 404 -9.28 2.09 -19.56
CA ASP A 404 -8.24 2.48 -20.51
C ASP A 404 -7.08 1.47 -20.58
N CYS A 405 -5.87 1.91 -20.96
CA CYS A 405 -4.80 0.98 -21.32
C CYS A 405 -4.26 0.19 -20.12
N GLU A 406 -3.96 0.85 -19.01
CA GLU A 406 -3.43 0.17 -17.84
C GLU A 406 -4.45 -0.76 -17.19
N ASP A 407 -5.72 -0.38 -17.16
CA ASP A 407 -6.80 -1.20 -16.64
C ASP A 407 -6.93 -2.53 -17.40
N ARG A 408 -6.81 -2.46 -18.73
CA ARG A 408 -6.86 -3.62 -19.60
C ARG A 408 -5.60 -4.47 -19.51
N ALA A 409 -4.42 -3.83 -19.40
CA ALA A 409 -3.16 -4.54 -19.20
C ALA A 409 -3.17 -5.30 -17.86
N VAL A 410 -3.63 -4.66 -16.78
CA VAL A 410 -3.85 -5.27 -15.46
C VAL A 410 -4.81 -6.45 -15.55
N LEU A 411 -5.96 -6.28 -16.21
CA LEU A 411 -6.96 -7.35 -16.33
C LEU A 411 -6.46 -8.52 -17.20
N LEU A 412 -5.74 -8.26 -18.30
CA LEU A 412 -5.14 -9.32 -19.10
C LEU A 412 -4.08 -10.09 -18.32
N SER A 413 -3.19 -9.37 -17.62
CA SER A 413 -2.17 -9.99 -16.75
C SER A 413 -2.80 -10.90 -15.71
N PHE A 414 -3.84 -10.43 -15.02
CA PHE A 414 -4.57 -11.21 -14.04
C PHE A 414 -5.19 -12.49 -14.64
N LEU A 415 -5.90 -12.37 -15.76
CA LEU A 415 -6.59 -13.51 -16.40
C LEU A 415 -5.58 -14.56 -16.89
N VAL A 416 -4.53 -14.13 -17.59
CA VAL A 416 -3.52 -15.03 -18.15
C VAL A 416 -2.74 -15.75 -17.04
N SER A 417 -2.27 -15.02 -16.04
CA SER A 417 -1.49 -15.62 -14.94
C SER A 417 -2.32 -16.61 -14.13
N ASN A 418 -3.60 -16.31 -13.83
CA ASN A 418 -4.43 -17.17 -13.00
C ASN A 418 -5.05 -18.35 -13.75
N LEU A 419 -5.34 -18.21 -15.03
CA LEU A 419 -6.02 -19.25 -15.82
C LEU A 419 -5.04 -20.17 -16.55
N LEU A 420 -3.94 -19.62 -17.06
CA LEU A 420 -2.98 -20.33 -17.89
C LEU A 420 -1.64 -20.57 -17.19
N GLY A 421 -1.37 -19.90 -16.07
CA GLY A 421 -0.10 -20.01 -15.33
C GLY A 421 1.10 -19.45 -16.09
N LEU A 422 0.87 -18.61 -17.09
CA LEU A 422 1.93 -17.99 -17.87
C LEU A 422 2.51 -16.78 -17.15
N ASP A 423 3.78 -16.53 -17.35
CA ASP A 423 4.48 -15.35 -16.84
C ASP A 423 4.17 -14.14 -17.71
N VAL A 424 3.71 -13.06 -17.09
CA VAL A 424 3.25 -11.83 -17.74
C VAL A 424 3.96 -10.64 -17.17
N HIS A 425 4.59 -9.84 -18.02
CA HIS A 425 5.11 -8.54 -17.68
C HIS A 425 4.12 -7.44 -18.04
N LEU A 426 3.87 -6.51 -17.12
CA LEU A 426 3.24 -5.24 -17.40
C LEU A 426 4.31 -4.29 -17.96
N LEU A 427 4.01 -3.64 -19.07
CA LEU A 427 4.97 -2.83 -19.83
C LEU A 427 4.52 -1.39 -19.87
N HIS A 428 5.30 -0.53 -19.22
CA HIS A 428 5.12 0.90 -19.29
C HIS A 428 5.89 1.50 -20.46
N PHE A 429 5.17 1.95 -21.49
CA PHE A 429 5.68 2.77 -22.58
C PHE A 429 5.34 4.25 -22.35
N PRO A 430 6.02 5.20 -23.00
CA PRO A 430 5.54 6.57 -23.00
C PRO A 430 4.10 6.66 -23.52
N GLU A 431 3.19 7.17 -22.68
CA GLU A 431 1.76 7.36 -23.01
C GLU A 431 0.95 6.07 -23.22
N HIS A 432 1.46 4.88 -22.78
CA HIS A 432 0.75 3.64 -23.00
C HIS A 432 1.20 2.50 -22.07
N GLU A 433 0.23 1.66 -21.70
CA GLU A 433 0.46 0.41 -21.00
C GLU A 433 0.08 -0.78 -21.87
N ALA A 434 0.95 -1.78 -21.90
CA ALA A 434 0.72 -3.04 -22.59
C ALA A 434 1.17 -4.23 -21.72
N THR A 435 1.06 -5.43 -22.25
CA THR A 435 1.62 -6.63 -21.60
C THR A 435 2.59 -7.35 -22.54
N ALA A 436 3.48 -8.14 -21.96
CA ALA A 436 4.23 -9.17 -22.70
C ALA A 436 4.11 -10.50 -21.97
N ILE A 437 3.88 -11.57 -22.75
CA ILE A 437 3.58 -12.90 -22.23
C ILE A 437 4.66 -13.88 -22.65
N CYS A 438 5.13 -14.68 -21.68
CA CYS A 438 6.06 -15.77 -21.91
C CYS A 438 5.27 -17.06 -22.17
N PHE A 439 5.14 -17.45 -23.42
CA PHE A 439 4.49 -18.69 -23.81
C PHE A 439 5.39 -19.90 -23.60
N SER A 440 4.80 -21.07 -23.38
CA SER A 440 5.56 -22.35 -23.29
C SER A 440 6.28 -22.66 -24.60
N ASP A 441 5.65 -22.36 -25.74
CA ASP A 441 6.28 -22.47 -27.06
C ASP A 441 7.16 -21.25 -27.35
N GLN A 442 8.45 -21.36 -27.10
CA GLN A 442 9.44 -20.31 -27.35
C GLN A 442 9.79 -20.10 -28.84
N SER A 443 9.24 -20.94 -29.75
CA SER A 443 9.44 -20.79 -31.19
C SER A 443 8.44 -19.83 -31.85
N LEU A 444 7.41 -19.39 -31.13
CA LEU A 444 6.42 -18.44 -31.63
C LEU A 444 7.09 -17.16 -32.14
N ASN A 445 6.67 -16.69 -33.30
CA ASN A 445 7.16 -15.45 -33.90
C ASN A 445 6.27 -14.26 -33.52
N GLY A 446 6.89 -13.11 -33.40
CA GLY A 446 6.20 -11.87 -33.07
C GLY A 446 7.16 -10.84 -32.48
N ASP A 447 6.68 -9.60 -32.37
CA ASP A 447 7.38 -8.52 -31.70
C ASP A 447 7.48 -8.86 -30.21
N GLY A 448 8.66 -8.67 -29.65
CA GLY A 448 8.93 -9.03 -28.26
C GLY A 448 10.39 -8.89 -27.92
N TYR A 449 10.76 -9.40 -26.78
CA TYR A 449 12.13 -9.32 -26.26
C TYR A 449 12.52 -10.60 -25.50
N ILE A 450 13.83 -10.74 -25.25
CA ILE A 450 14.37 -11.81 -24.40
C ILE A 450 14.67 -11.22 -23.02
N TYR A 451 14.11 -11.84 -21.99
CA TYR A 451 14.36 -11.49 -20.61
C TYR A 451 14.71 -12.76 -19.81
N ASN A 452 15.83 -12.75 -19.10
CA ASN A 452 16.34 -13.92 -18.36
C ASN A 452 16.36 -15.23 -19.21
N GLY A 453 16.70 -15.12 -20.51
CA GLY A 453 16.78 -16.26 -21.43
C GLY A 453 15.44 -16.80 -21.94
N LYS A 454 14.32 -16.16 -21.59
CA LYS A 454 12.97 -16.49 -22.06
C LYS A 454 12.46 -15.39 -23.01
N LYS A 455 11.70 -15.81 -24.02
CA LYS A 455 11.08 -14.89 -24.97
C LYS A 455 9.70 -14.47 -24.48
N TYR A 456 9.48 -13.17 -24.45
CA TYR A 456 8.19 -12.53 -24.14
C TYR A 456 7.66 -11.86 -25.39
N LEU A 457 6.43 -12.17 -25.78
CA LEU A 457 5.76 -11.57 -26.93
C LEU A 457 4.80 -10.48 -26.45
N ILE A 458 4.80 -9.34 -27.16
CA ILE A 458 3.87 -8.24 -26.89
C ILE A 458 2.44 -8.73 -27.09
N CYS A 459 1.59 -8.47 -26.12
CA CYS A 459 0.17 -8.76 -26.12
C CYS A 459 -0.57 -7.54 -25.61
N ASP A 460 -1.08 -6.70 -26.52
CA ASP A 460 -1.66 -5.42 -26.19
C ASP A 460 -3.20 -5.49 -26.24
N PRO A 461 -3.88 -5.48 -25.07
CA PRO A 461 -5.34 -5.55 -25.01
C PRO A 461 -6.04 -4.25 -25.42
N THR A 462 -5.27 -3.18 -25.70
CA THR A 462 -5.80 -1.87 -26.11
C THR A 462 -5.63 -1.64 -27.62
N TYR A 463 -4.70 -2.34 -28.25
CA TYR A 463 -4.44 -2.21 -29.68
C TYR A 463 -5.45 -3.04 -30.48
N ILE A 464 -6.54 -2.44 -30.91
CA ILE A 464 -7.68 -3.14 -31.57
C ILE A 464 -7.20 -3.86 -32.85
N GLY A 465 -7.55 -5.13 -32.93
CA GLY A 465 -7.21 -6.01 -34.06
C GLY A 465 -5.75 -6.47 -34.07
N ALA A 466 -4.92 -6.03 -33.15
CA ALA A 466 -3.60 -6.60 -32.97
C ALA A 466 -3.70 -7.99 -32.30
N GLY A 467 -2.96 -8.95 -32.83
CA GLY A 467 -2.79 -10.26 -32.23
C GLY A 467 -1.53 -10.36 -31.37
N ILE A 468 -1.24 -11.57 -30.91
CA ILE A 468 -0.02 -11.91 -30.14
C ILE A 468 1.21 -11.53 -30.96
N GLY A 469 2.19 -10.92 -30.31
CA GLY A 469 3.46 -10.53 -30.94
C GLY A 469 3.31 -9.37 -31.91
N ARG A 470 2.37 -8.46 -31.68
CA ARG A 470 2.24 -7.25 -32.47
C ARG A 470 2.32 -6.01 -31.60
N CYS A 471 3.44 -5.30 -31.74
CA CYS A 471 3.67 -4.00 -31.11
C CYS A 471 3.05 -2.86 -31.94
N MET A 472 2.64 -1.78 -31.28
CA MET A 472 2.27 -0.56 -32.00
C MET A 472 3.50 0.04 -32.67
N PRO A 473 3.39 0.53 -33.94
CA PRO A 473 4.55 1.02 -34.70
C PRO A 473 5.35 2.12 -33.99
N GLN A 474 4.70 2.97 -33.20
CA GLN A 474 5.38 4.03 -32.44
C GLN A 474 6.24 3.51 -31.30
N TYR A 475 6.03 2.26 -30.82
CA TYR A 475 6.74 1.66 -29.71
C TYR A 475 7.73 0.55 -30.12
N GLU A 476 7.81 0.17 -31.38
CA GLU A 476 8.71 -0.88 -31.88
C GLU A 476 10.19 -0.67 -31.50
N ASN A 477 10.62 0.60 -31.43
CA ASN A 477 11.99 0.98 -31.05
C ASN A 477 12.07 1.70 -29.69
N VAL A 478 10.99 1.68 -28.93
CA VAL A 478 10.94 2.29 -27.58
C VAL A 478 11.16 1.20 -26.57
N LYS A 479 12.12 1.43 -25.66
CA LYS A 479 12.38 0.54 -24.54
C LYS A 479 11.32 0.76 -23.46
N PRO A 480 10.46 -0.21 -23.18
CA PRO A 480 9.51 -0.09 -22.06
C PRO A 480 10.20 -0.30 -20.72
N GLU A 481 9.51 0.08 -19.66
CA GLU A 481 9.83 -0.29 -18.29
C GLU A 481 8.94 -1.46 -17.86
N ILE A 482 9.49 -2.44 -17.14
CA ILE A 482 8.69 -3.55 -16.58
C ILE A 482 8.23 -3.16 -15.18
N GLU A 483 6.91 -3.18 -14.95
CA GLU A 483 6.31 -3.13 -13.63
C GLU A 483 5.88 -4.54 -13.18
N ASN A 484 6.54 -5.10 -12.15
CA ASN A 484 6.32 -6.46 -11.64
C ASN A 484 5.94 -6.48 -10.16
#